data_f9eca48f071d63638e7da8a7b9330f05
#
_entry.id   f9eca48f071d63638e7da8a7b9330f05
#
_cell.length_a   1.000
_cell.length_b   1.000
_cell.length_c   1.000
_cell.angle_alpha   90.00
_cell.angle_beta   90.00
_cell.angle_gamma   90.00
#
_symmetry.space_group_name_H-M   'P 1'
#
loop_
_entity.id
_entity.type
_entity.pdbx_description
1 polymer ?
#
loop_
_entity_poly.entity_id
_entity_poly.type
_entity_poly.pdbx_seq_one_letter_code
_entity_poly.pdbx_strand_id
1 'polypeptide(L)'
;MAYLPTRDLRRAVAEIEEMGFGTIWIGESIGREAFAASAIILAATRQIKVATGIANIWVRDATAMMNGGRALAEAWPNRFILGIGVSHQPLVNARGHQYDRPLTTMREYLDLMERAPYRGPQPDRTPPIVLAALGPKMLKLARERTAGAHPYCVPVEHTAEARGILGPDRLLAPEQAIVFAKNREAARGPGDIYMRTYLSLQNYRQNLVRLGWPEDELTPPGSDRAFDGLVAWGDEHEIARKVKRHYEAGADHVTVNVITPTPDRAPTDDLRRLAPLLVT
;
A
#
# COMPACT_ATOMS: atom_id res chain seq x y z
N MET A 1 6.06 6.44 9.00
CA MET A 1 6.13 7.82 8.45
C MET A 1 4.90 8.68 8.78
N ALA A 2 3.72 8.12 8.96
CA ALA A 2 2.50 8.87 9.29
C ALA A 2 2.56 9.69 10.61
N TYR A 3 3.40 9.28 11.55
CA TYR A 3 3.54 9.87 12.89
C TYR A 3 4.77 10.79 13.06
N LEU A 4 5.64 10.88 12.06
CA LEU A 4 6.82 11.74 12.14
C LEU A 4 6.46 13.23 12.15
N PRO A 5 7.12 14.09 12.93
CA PRO A 5 7.06 15.54 12.74
C PRO A 5 7.40 15.90 11.29
N THR A 6 6.79 16.97 10.75
CA THR A 6 6.98 17.35 9.33
C THR A 6 8.45 17.57 8.95
N ARG A 7 9.25 18.16 9.84
CA ARG A 7 10.68 18.34 9.62
C ARG A 7 11.40 17.00 9.41
N ASP A 8 11.10 16.01 10.26
CA ASP A 8 11.75 14.71 10.21
C ASP A 8 11.25 13.87 9.04
N LEU A 9 9.95 13.98 8.71
CA LEU A 9 9.38 13.38 7.48
C LEU A 9 10.11 13.91 6.24
N ARG A 10 10.26 15.23 6.10
CA ARG A 10 10.93 15.83 4.92
C ARG A 10 12.37 15.35 4.78
N ARG A 11 13.11 15.26 5.88
CA ARG A 11 14.48 14.72 5.88
C ARG A 11 14.50 13.26 5.46
N ALA A 12 13.64 12.41 6.07
CA ALA A 12 13.60 11.00 5.77
C ALA A 12 13.25 10.69 4.31
N VAL A 13 12.28 11.43 3.72
CA VAL A 13 11.90 11.18 2.32
C VAL A 13 12.96 11.65 1.34
N ALA A 14 13.72 12.70 1.65
CA ALA A 14 14.87 13.12 0.87
C ALA A 14 15.99 12.05 0.90
N GLU A 15 16.29 11.49 2.07
CA GLU A 15 17.24 10.39 2.21
C GLU A 15 16.77 9.13 1.42
N ILE A 16 15.48 8.80 1.45
CA ILE A 16 14.91 7.68 0.70
C ILE A 16 15.04 7.91 -0.82
N GLU A 17 14.82 9.13 -1.28
CA GLU A 17 15.04 9.49 -2.68
C GLU A 17 16.52 9.35 -3.08
N GLU A 18 17.45 9.82 -2.24
CA GLU A 18 18.91 9.70 -2.46
C GLU A 18 19.37 8.22 -2.51
N MET A 19 18.70 7.32 -1.81
CA MET A 19 18.94 5.87 -1.90
C MET A 19 18.44 5.28 -3.22
N GLY A 20 17.70 6.02 -4.07
CA GLY A 20 17.21 5.59 -5.37
C GLY A 20 15.86 4.87 -5.36
N PHE A 21 15.13 4.83 -4.24
CA PHE A 21 13.78 4.26 -4.24
C PHE A 21 12.83 5.03 -5.16
N GLY A 22 12.06 4.31 -5.97
CA GLY A 22 11.25 4.92 -7.04
C GLY A 22 9.92 5.51 -6.57
N THR A 23 9.33 5.02 -5.47
CA THR A 23 7.99 5.43 -5.03
C THR A 23 7.84 5.30 -3.51
N ILE A 24 7.22 6.30 -2.90
CA ILE A 24 6.78 6.26 -1.49
C ILE A 24 5.26 6.04 -1.47
N TRP A 25 4.81 4.98 -0.83
CA TRP A 25 3.39 4.69 -0.60
C TRP A 25 2.99 5.12 0.80
N ILE A 26 1.90 5.88 0.91
CA ILE A 26 1.40 6.39 2.18
C ILE A 26 -0.04 5.98 2.44
N GLY A 27 -0.29 5.34 3.58
CA GLY A 27 -1.64 4.94 4.00
C GLY A 27 -2.41 6.10 4.65
N GLU A 28 -3.74 5.98 4.65
CA GLU A 28 -4.64 6.88 5.34
C GLU A 28 -5.51 6.11 6.35
N SER A 29 -5.25 6.33 7.63
CA SER A 29 -6.03 5.75 8.72
C SER A 29 -6.41 6.81 9.75
N ILE A 30 -5.67 6.90 10.85
CA ILE A 30 -5.85 7.86 11.94
C ILE A 30 -4.71 8.89 12.04
N GLY A 31 -3.75 8.84 11.11
CA GLY A 31 -2.62 9.78 11.06
C GLY A 31 -2.91 10.98 10.15
N ARG A 32 -1.90 11.37 9.36
CA ARG A 32 -2.06 12.46 8.40
C ARG A 32 -3.07 12.13 7.31
N GLU A 33 -3.78 13.15 6.88
CA GLU A 33 -4.61 13.11 5.67
C GLU A 33 -3.71 12.84 4.44
N ALA A 34 -4.17 11.97 3.53
CA ALA A 34 -3.33 11.41 2.49
C ALA A 34 -2.80 12.46 1.50
N PHE A 35 -3.62 13.43 1.09
CA PHE A 35 -3.20 14.44 0.11
C PHE A 35 -2.29 15.50 0.72
N ALA A 36 -2.57 15.91 1.96
CA ALA A 36 -1.67 16.80 2.71
C ALA A 36 -0.30 16.14 2.91
N ALA A 37 -0.26 14.85 3.28
CA ALA A 37 0.98 14.11 3.40
C ALA A 37 1.70 13.97 2.05
N SER A 38 0.97 13.67 0.96
CA SER A 38 1.53 13.60 -0.40
C SER A 38 2.17 14.93 -0.82
N ALA A 39 1.48 16.05 -0.61
CA ALA A 39 2.01 17.37 -0.93
C ALA A 39 3.30 17.69 -0.15
N ILE A 40 3.36 17.36 1.14
CA ILE A 40 4.55 17.55 1.97
C ILE A 40 5.74 16.76 1.43
N ILE A 41 5.51 15.49 1.02
CA ILE A 41 6.55 14.61 0.50
C ILE A 41 7.01 15.08 -0.89
N LEU A 42 6.06 15.35 -1.79
CA LEU A 42 6.35 15.84 -3.14
C LEU A 42 7.15 17.15 -3.13
N ALA A 43 6.81 18.07 -2.23
CA ALA A 43 7.54 19.32 -2.05
C ALA A 43 8.94 19.16 -1.42
N ALA A 44 9.19 18.04 -0.74
CA ALA A 44 10.48 17.75 -0.10
C ALA A 44 11.43 16.93 -0.97
N THR A 45 10.98 16.49 -2.15
CA THR A 45 11.68 15.57 -3.05
C THR A 45 11.63 16.09 -4.50
N ARG A 46 12.45 15.53 -5.40
CA ARG A 46 12.59 16.03 -6.78
C ARG A 46 12.10 15.06 -7.85
N GLN A 47 12.28 13.76 -7.66
CA GLN A 47 12.05 12.72 -8.67
C GLN A 47 11.16 11.57 -8.19
N ILE A 48 11.28 11.19 -6.90
CA ILE A 48 10.51 10.08 -6.34
C ILE A 48 9.02 10.30 -6.52
N LYS A 49 8.31 9.25 -6.88
CA LYS A 49 6.85 9.28 -6.97
C LYS A 49 6.23 9.12 -5.59
N VAL A 50 5.05 9.68 -5.41
CA VAL A 50 4.24 9.49 -4.21
C VAL A 50 2.94 8.81 -4.61
N ALA A 51 2.61 7.73 -3.94
CA ALA A 51 1.36 7.02 -4.11
C ALA A 51 0.58 6.99 -2.79
N THR A 52 -0.72 7.19 -2.86
CA THR A 52 -1.56 6.87 -1.70
C THR A 52 -1.77 5.35 -1.64
N GLY A 53 -1.45 4.74 -0.53
CA GLY A 53 -1.59 3.30 -0.29
C GLY A 53 -2.39 2.99 0.97
N ILE A 54 -3.65 3.37 1.02
CA ILE A 54 -4.53 4.01 0.02
C ILE A 54 -5.22 5.25 0.60
N ALA A 55 -5.68 6.16 -0.26
CA ALA A 55 -6.64 7.18 0.13
C ALA A 55 -8.03 6.52 0.31
N ASN A 56 -8.61 6.76 1.48
CA ASN A 56 -9.85 6.10 1.88
C ASN A 56 -11.06 6.82 1.27
N ILE A 57 -11.91 6.09 0.53
CA ILE A 57 -13.11 6.66 -0.12
C ILE A 57 -14.17 7.18 0.86
N TRP A 58 -14.11 6.79 2.14
CA TRP A 58 -15.02 7.24 3.20
C TRP A 58 -14.57 8.54 3.90
N VAL A 59 -13.39 9.06 3.53
CA VAL A 59 -12.85 10.31 4.10
C VAL A 59 -13.28 11.53 3.29
N ARG A 60 -13.49 11.36 1.98
CA ARG A 60 -13.86 12.44 1.06
C ARG A 60 -14.77 11.94 -0.04
N ASP A 61 -15.64 12.78 -0.55
CA ASP A 61 -16.46 12.45 -1.71
C ASP A 61 -15.62 12.27 -2.98
N ALA A 62 -16.23 11.67 -4.02
CA ALA A 62 -15.53 11.32 -5.26
C ALA A 62 -15.02 12.56 -6.02
N THR A 63 -15.73 13.69 -5.93
CA THR A 63 -15.31 14.96 -6.54
C THR A 63 -14.06 15.50 -5.85
N ALA A 64 -14.06 15.55 -4.52
CA ALA A 64 -12.90 15.99 -3.73
C ALA A 64 -11.70 15.06 -3.93
N MET A 65 -11.92 13.73 -4.00
CA MET A 65 -10.88 12.75 -4.30
C MET A 65 -10.21 13.02 -5.64
N MET A 66 -11.01 13.13 -6.69
CA MET A 66 -10.49 13.31 -8.04
C MET A 66 -9.84 14.68 -8.23
N ASN A 67 -10.45 15.73 -7.68
CA ASN A 67 -9.94 17.10 -7.80
C ASN A 67 -8.63 17.30 -7.02
N GLY A 68 -8.52 16.72 -5.83
CA GLY A 68 -7.25 16.70 -5.09
C GLY A 68 -6.15 15.94 -5.83
N GLY A 69 -6.49 14.79 -6.44
CA GLY A 69 -5.56 14.05 -7.30
C GLY A 69 -5.09 14.85 -8.52
N ARG A 70 -6.00 15.56 -9.19
CA ARG A 70 -5.67 16.45 -10.33
C ARG A 70 -4.76 17.60 -9.91
N ALA A 71 -5.05 18.23 -8.76
CA ALA A 71 -4.22 19.32 -8.24
C ALA A 71 -2.79 18.85 -7.92
N LEU A 72 -2.62 17.67 -7.31
CA LEU A 72 -1.31 17.10 -7.06
C LEU A 72 -0.57 16.72 -8.35
N ALA A 73 -1.29 16.18 -9.34
CA ALA A 73 -0.70 15.81 -10.62
C ALA A 73 -0.30 17.04 -11.46
N GLU A 74 -1.02 18.16 -11.33
CA GLU A 74 -0.70 19.44 -11.97
C GLU A 74 0.55 20.08 -11.34
N ALA A 75 0.58 20.14 -10.00
CA ALA A 75 1.70 20.74 -9.26
C ALA A 75 3.00 19.91 -9.37
N TRP A 76 2.90 18.59 -9.52
CA TRP A 76 4.03 17.67 -9.64
C TRP A 76 3.81 16.65 -10.79
N PRO A 77 4.02 17.05 -12.04
CA PRO A 77 3.75 16.23 -13.21
C PRO A 77 4.44 14.86 -13.17
N ASN A 78 3.66 13.80 -13.43
CA ASN A 78 4.09 12.40 -13.46
C ASN A 78 4.64 11.84 -12.13
N ARG A 79 4.45 12.53 -11.01
CA ARG A 79 4.98 12.12 -9.70
C ARG A 79 3.91 11.68 -8.70
N PHE A 80 2.63 11.77 -9.02
CA PHE A 80 1.56 11.36 -8.12
C PHE A 80 0.76 10.17 -8.69
N ILE A 81 0.50 9.18 -7.84
CA ILE A 81 -0.34 8.00 -8.12
C ILE A 81 -1.47 8.01 -7.10
N LEU A 82 -2.73 7.99 -7.59
CA LEU A 82 -3.90 8.00 -6.74
C LEU A 82 -4.34 6.56 -6.42
N GLY A 83 -3.79 5.99 -5.35
CA GLY A 83 -4.28 4.72 -4.81
C GLY A 83 -5.51 4.93 -3.93
N ILE A 84 -6.60 4.23 -4.21
CA ILE A 84 -7.86 4.33 -3.47
C ILE A 84 -8.34 2.98 -2.97
N GLY A 85 -9.11 2.99 -1.89
CA GLY A 85 -9.65 1.75 -1.30
C GLY A 85 -10.86 1.96 -0.41
N VAL A 86 -11.60 0.87 -0.20
CA VAL A 86 -12.83 0.84 0.61
C VAL A 86 -12.57 0.75 2.12
N SER A 87 -11.30 0.73 2.55
CA SER A 87 -10.94 0.59 3.96
C SER A 87 -11.47 -0.71 4.59
N HIS A 88 -11.72 -0.70 5.89
CA HIS A 88 -12.13 -1.86 6.70
C HIS A 88 -13.31 -1.50 7.58
N GLN A 89 -14.21 -2.44 7.79
CA GLN A 89 -15.44 -2.22 8.54
C GLN A 89 -15.25 -1.49 9.88
N PRO A 90 -14.29 -1.85 10.77
CA PRO A 90 -14.12 -1.13 12.04
C PRO A 90 -13.76 0.35 11.86
N LEU A 91 -12.89 0.68 10.89
CA LEU A 91 -12.47 2.06 10.63
C LEU A 91 -13.57 2.89 9.96
N VAL A 92 -14.38 2.28 9.10
CA VAL A 92 -15.52 2.92 8.43
C VAL A 92 -16.62 3.20 9.44
N ASN A 93 -16.96 2.21 10.29
CA ASN A 93 -17.97 2.36 11.34
C ASN A 93 -17.57 3.41 12.38
N ALA A 94 -16.28 3.48 12.76
CA ALA A 94 -15.76 4.50 13.67
C ALA A 94 -15.88 5.93 13.11
N ARG A 95 -16.07 6.09 11.79
CA ARG A 95 -16.33 7.37 11.10
C ARG A 95 -17.83 7.66 10.91
N GLY A 96 -18.71 6.80 11.44
CA GLY A 96 -20.17 6.96 11.32
C GLY A 96 -20.75 6.49 9.99
N HIS A 97 -19.98 5.78 9.17
CA HIS A 97 -20.46 5.19 7.91
C HIS A 97 -20.82 3.71 8.09
N GLN A 98 -21.64 3.18 7.17
CA GLN A 98 -21.94 1.75 7.08
C GLN A 98 -21.05 1.08 6.04
N TYR A 99 -20.31 0.05 6.47
CA TYR A 99 -19.50 -0.75 5.58
C TYR A 99 -20.31 -1.93 5.03
N ASP A 100 -20.94 -1.72 3.91
CA ASP A 100 -21.64 -2.77 3.16
C ASP A 100 -21.20 -2.77 1.68
N ARG A 101 -21.46 -3.85 0.97
CA ARG A 101 -21.25 -3.99 -0.47
C ARG A 101 -19.99 -3.29 -1.05
N PRO A 102 -18.77 -3.55 -0.50
CA PRO A 102 -17.56 -2.78 -0.82
C PRO A 102 -17.22 -2.73 -2.33
N LEU A 103 -17.54 -3.78 -3.09
CA LEU A 103 -17.32 -3.80 -4.54
C LEU A 103 -18.28 -2.85 -5.27
N THR A 104 -19.55 -2.84 -4.89
CA THR A 104 -20.56 -1.93 -5.47
C THR A 104 -20.21 -0.49 -5.16
N THR A 105 -19.90 -0.20 -3.89
CA THR A 105 -19.50 1.13 -3.43
C THR A 105 -18.27 1.64 -4.20
N MET A 106 -17.24 0.81 -4.40
CA MET A 106 -16.07 1.20 -5.18
C MET A 106 -16.42 1.50 -6.65
N ARG A 107 -17.30 0.69 -7.26
CA ARG A 107 -17.75 0.90 -8.64
C ARG A 107 -18.50 2.24 -8.80
N GLU A 108 -19.47 2.49 -7.93
CA GLU A 108 -20.22 3.73 -7.91
C GLU A 108 -19.33 4.95 -7.64
N TYR A 109 -18.35 4.81 -6.76
CA TYR A 109 -17.38 5.86 -6.47
C TYR A 109 -16.49 6.19 -7.68
N LEU A 110 -16.03 5.19 -8.42
CA LEU A 110 -15.30 5.39 -9.68
C LEU A 110 -16.17 6.08 -10.73
N ASP A 111 -17.45 5.71 -10.86
CA ASP A 111 -18.38 6.38 -11.78
C ASP A 111 -18.55 7.87 -11.46
N LEU A 112 -18.60 8.21 -10.18
CA LEU A 112 -18.66 9.60 -9.72
C LEU A 112 -17.32 10.34 -9.93
N MET A 113 -16.19 9.69 -9.71
CA MET A 113 -14.88 10.28 -9.99
C MET A 113 -14.69 10.63 -11.47
N GLU A 114 -15.14 9.77 -12.39
CA GLU A 114 -15.06 10.03 -13.84
C GLU A 114 -15.85 11.27 -14.26
N ARG A 115 -16.99 11.52 -13.59
CA ARG A 115 -17.87 12.66 -13.85
C ARG A 115 -17.54 13.90 -13.02
N ALA A 116 -16.50 13.84 -12.18
CA ALA A 116 -16.18 14.92 -11.25
C ALA A 116 -15.85 16.22 -12.01
N PRO A 117 -16.60 17.31 -11.79
CA PRO A 117 -16.30 18.59 -12.41
C PRO A 117 -14.99 19.15 -11.85
N TYR A 118 -14.20 19.77 -12.72
CA TYR A 118 -12.95 20.41 -12.32
C TYR A 118 -12.73 21.70 -13.12
N ARG A 119 -12.58 22.80 -12.42
CA ARG A 119 -12.34 24.14 -12.99
C ARG A 119 -10.96 24.70 -12.66
N GLY A 120 -10.11 23.93 -11.95
CA GLY A 120 -8.73 24.30 -11.64
C GLY A 120 -7.82 24.15 -12.87
N PRO A 121 -6.53 24.51 -12.74
CA PRO A 121 -5.53 24.23 -13.77
C PRO A 121 -5.49 22.74 -14.08
N GLN A 122 -5.53 22.42 -15.38
CA GLN A 122 -5.57 21.01 -15.81
C GLN A 122 -4.16 20.40 -15.75
N PRO A 123 -3.99 19.20 -15.18
CA PRO A 123 -2.73 18.48 -15.29
C PRO A 123 -2.51 18.02 -16.75
N ASP A 124 -1.27 17.94 -17.20
CA ASP A 124 -0.94 17.37 -18.51
C ASP A 124 -1.44 15.93 -18.65
N ARG A 125 -1.43 15.19 -17.56
CA ARG A 125 -1.98 13.83 -17.42
C ARG A 125 -2.71 13.66 -16.09
N THR A 126 -3.91 13.13 -16.17
CA THR A 126 -4.65 12.70 -14.97
C THR A 126 -3.81 11.66 -14.18
N PRO A 127 -3.75 11.73 -12.84
CA PRO A 127 -2.98 10.77 -12.08
C PRO A 127 -3.50 9.34 -12.31
N PRO A 128 -2.62 8.35 -12.50
CA PRO A 128 -3.06 6.96 -12.59
C PRO A 128 -3.76 6.55 -11.29
N ILE A 129 -4.92 5.91 -11.43
CA ILE A 129 -5.69 5.39 -10.30
C ILE A 129 -5.31 3.93 -10.08
N VAL A 130 -5.04 3.54 -8.83
CA VAL A 130 -4.71 2.17 -8.42
C VAL A 130 -5.66 1.73 -7.31
N LEU A 131 -6.21 0.51 -7.37
CA LEU A 131 -7.12 0.01 -6.34
C LEU A 131 -6.41 -0.84 -5.28
N ALA A 132 -6.76 -0.65 -4.01
CA ALA A 132 -6.55 -1.69 -3.02
C ALA A 132 -7.47 -2.86 -3.35
N ALA A 133 -6.90 -3.98 -3.73
CA ALA A 133 -7.65 -5.14 -4.21
C ALA A 133 -7.02 -6.44 -3.69
N LEU A 134 -7.83 -7.25 -2.99
CA LEU A 134 -7.43 -8.56 -2.49
C LEU A 134 -8.14 -9.68 -3.26
N GLY A 135 -9.48 -9.67 -3.27
CA GLY A 135 -10.26 -10.72 -3.89
C GLY A 135 -10.42 -10.57 -5.41
N PRO A 136 -10.72 -11.68 -6.13
CA PRO A 136 -10.78 -11.70 -7.58
C PRO A 136 -11.75 -10.68 -8.20
N LYS A 137 -12.88 -10.40 -7.55
CA LYS A 137 -13.87 -9.43 -8.06
C LYS A 137 -13.33 -7.99 -8.04
N MET A 138 -12.58 -7.61 -7.00
CA MET A 138 -11.97 -6.27 -6.91
C MET A 138 -10.75 -6.17 -7.85
N LEU A 139 -9.96 -7.23 -8.00
CA LEU A 139 -8.88 -7.30 -8.98
C LEU A 139 -9.41 -7.18 -10.42
N LYS A 140 -10.55 -7.82 -10.73
CA LYS A 140 -11.21 -7.65 -12.03
C LYS A 140 -11.68 -6.21 -12.24
N LEU A 141 -12.25 -5.55 -11.23
CA LEU A 141 -12.62 -4.14 -11.30
C LEU A 141 -11.39 -3.26 -11.53
N ALA A 142 -10.27 -3.53 -10.86
CA ALA A 142 -9.02 -2.83 -11.07
C ALA A 142 -8.52 -2.96 -12.51
N ARG A 143 -8.55 -4.17 -13.08
CA ARG A 143 -8.20 -4.41 -14.49
C ARG A 143 -9.05 -3.59 -15.45
N GLU A 144 -10.36 -3.56 -15.23
CA GLU A 144 -11.32 -2.94 -16.14
C GLU A 144 -11.33 -1.42 -16.09
N ARG A 145 -11.10 -0.84 -14.91
CA ARG A 145 -11.41 0.57 -14.65
C ARG A 145 -10.23 1.43 -14.20
N THR A 146 -9.06 0.84 -13.92
CA THR A 146 -7.94 1.60 -13.33
C THR A 146 -6.59 1.21 -13.93
N ALA A 147 -5.53 1.88 -13.49
CA ALA A 147 -4.16 1.57 -13.90
C ALA A 147 -3.61 0.29 -13.28
N GLY A 148 -4.23 -0.25 -12.21
CA GLY A 148 -3.73 -1.45 -11.57
C GLY A 148 -4.21 -1.66 -10.14
N ALA A 149 -3.50 -2.51 -9.40
CA ALA A 149 -3.83 -2.89 -8.03
C ALA A 149 -2.63 -2.79 -7.08
N HIS A 150 -2.94 -2.44 -5.82
CA HIS A 150 -2.02 -2.45 -4.69
C HIS A 150 -2.54 -3.40 -3.60
N PRO A 151 -2.29 -4.72 -3.72
CA PRO A 151 -2.59 -5.68 -2.67
C PRO A 151 -1.72 -5.44 -1.43
N TYR A 152 -2.29 -5.64 -0.26
CA TYR A 152 -1.62 -5.42 1.01
C TYR A 152 -1.73 -6.65 1.90
N CYS A 153 -0.69 -6.97 2.68
CA CYS A 153 -0.64 -8.15 3.56
C CYS A 153 -0.99 -9.44 2.80
N VAL A 154 -0.25 -9.73 1.75
CA VAL A 154 -0.50 -10.87 0.84
C VAL A 154 0.75 -11.73 0.68
N PRO A 155 0.59 -13.07 0.58
CA PRO A 155 1.69 -13.97 0.24
C PRO A 155 2.02 -13.91 -1.26
N VAL A 156 3.15 -14.47 -1.65
CA VAL A 156 3.63 -14.50 -3.05
C VAL A 156 2.62 -15.18 -3.99
N GLU A 157 1.93 -16.22 -3.53
CA GLU A 157 0.90 -16.94 -4.30
C GLU A 157 -0.25 -16.02 -4.72
N HIS A 158 -0.60 -15.06 -3.87
CA HIS A 158 -1.59 -14.04 -4.23
C HIS A 158 -1.09 -13.16 -5.37
N THR A 159 0.18 -12.81 -5.40
CA THR A 159 0.76 -12.00 -6.48
C THR A 159 0.64 -12.71 -7.83
N ALA A 160 0.91 -14.02 -7.87
CA ALA A 160 0.74 -14.81 -9.09
C ALA A 160 -0.73 -14.86 -9.55
N GLU A 161 -1.68 -15.08 -8.62
CA GLU A 161 -3.12 -15.03 -8.93
C GLU A 161 -3.53 -13.64 -9.42
N ALA A 162 -3.12 -12.59 -8.72
CA ALA A 162 -3.46 -11.21 -9.06
C ALA A 162 -2.94 -10.83 -10.44
N ARG A 163 -1.73 -11.25 -10.82
CA ARG A 163 -1.18 -11.06 -12.17
C ARG A 163 -2.04 -11.76 -13.22
N GLY A 164 -2.46 -13.00 -12.97
CA GLY A 164 -3.35 -13.75 -13.86
C GLY A 164 -4.68 -13.01 -14.12
N ILE A 165 -5.25 -12.39 -13.09
CA ILE A 165 -6.52 -11.64 -13.20
C ILE A 165 -6.32 -10.27 -13.85
N LEU A 166 -5.29 -9.52 -13.46
CA LEU A 166 -5.01 -8.17 -13.97
C LEU A 166 -4.55 -8.18 -15.43
N GLY A 167 -3.89 -9.27 -15.86
CA GLY A 167 -3.22 -9.32 -17.17
C GLY A 167 -1.89 -8.55 -17.18
N PRO A 168 -1.16 -8.53 -18.29
CA PRO A 168 0.21 -7.99 -18.36
C PRO A 168 0.30 -6.46 -18.29
N ASP A 169 -0.77 -5.74 -18.70
CA ASP A 169 -0.72 -4.30 -18.95
C ASP A 169 -1.11 -3.43 -17.74
N ARG A 170 -1.45 -4.04 -16.60
CA ARG A 170 -1.89 -3.33 -15.39
C ARG A 170 -0.83 -3.41 -14.30
N LEU A 171 -0.58 -2.28 -13.65
CA LEU A 171 0.33 -2.21 -12.51
C LEU A 171 -0.10 -3.19 -11.41
N LEU A 172 0.80 -4.05 -10.99
CA LEU A 172 0.66 -4.87 -9.81
C LEU A 172 1.75 -4.52 -8.80
N ALA A 173 1.35 -3.87 -7.71
CA ALA A 173 2.26 -3.33 -6.68
C ALA A 173 1.91 -3.89 -5.29
N PRO A 174 2.20 -5.16 -4.96
CA PRO A 174 1.95 -5.70 -3.63
C PRO A 174 2.82 -5.05 -2.56
N GLU A 175 2.31 -5.01 -1.33
CA GLU A 175 3.11 -4.69 -0.14
C GLU A 175 3.75 -5.95 0.42
N GLN A 176 5.00 -5.84 0.88
CA GLN A 176 5.72 -6.84 1.64
C GLN A 176 6.19 -6.25 2.98
N ALA A 177 5.60 -6.74 4.08
CA ALA A 177 6.07 -6.43 5.42
C ALA A 177 7.44 -7.06 5.68
N ILE A 178 8.36 -6.30 6.25
CA ILE A 178 9.72 -6.75 6.52
C ILE A 178 10.15 -6.46 7.96
N VAL A 179 10.94 -7.37 8.53
CA VAL A 179 11.53 -7.23 9.87
C VAL A 179 12.99 -7.65 9.83
N PHE A 180 13.90 -6.74 10.18
CA PHE A 180 15.31 -7.10 10.40
C PHE A 180 15.46 -7.83 11.73
N ALA A 181 15.88 -9.09 11.70
CA ALA A 181 16.01 -9.91 12.90
C ALA A 181 17.02 -11.06 12.68
N LYS A 182 17.70 -11.46 13.75
CA LYS A 182 18.68 -12.54 13.70
C LYS A 182 18.05 -13.95 13.73
N ASN A 183 16.84 -14.06 14.22
CA ASN A 183 16.07 -15.31 14.31
C ASN A 183 14.56 -14.99 14.35
N ARG A 184 13.72 -16.04 14.21
CA ARG A 184 12.26 -15.91 14.20
C ARG A 184 11.71 -15.31 15.50
N GLU A 185 12.25 -15.68 16.66
CA GLU A 185 11.79 -15.15 17.96
C GLU A 185 11.93 -13.63 18.01
N ALA A 186 13.08 -13.09 17.60
CA ALA A 186 13.31 -11.65 17.50
C ALA A 186 12.42 -10.99 16.45
N ALA A 187 12.11 -11.68 15.34
CA ALA A 187 11.23 -11.17 14.30
C ALA A 187 9.77 -11.11 14.75
N ARG A 188 9.32 -12.09 15.53
CA ARG A 188 7.95 -12.17 16.05
C ARG A 188 7.57 -10.97 16.91
N GLY A 189 8.48 -10.42 17.69
CA GLY A 189 8.21 -9.24 18.53
C GLY A 189 7.53 -8.10 17.77
N PRO A 190 8.20 -7.42 16.84
CA PRO A 190 7.60 -6.36 16.03
C PRO A 190 6.60 -6.89 14.99
N GLY A 191 6.87 -8.05 14.38
CA GLY A 191 6.03 -8.62 13.33
C GLY A 191 4.65 -9.06 13.82
N ASP A 192 4.53 -9.54 15.06
CA ASP A 192 3.22 -9.92 15.63
C ASP A 192 2.27 -8.74 15.79
N ILE A 193 2.76 -7.52 15.95
CA ILE A 193 1.94 -6.31 15.97
C ILE A 193 1.26 -6.14 14.61
N TYR A 194 2.03 -6.28 13.54
CA TYR A 194 1.52 -6.25 12.16
C TYR A 194 0.51 -7.40 11.93
N MET A 195 0.89 -8.63 12.26
CA MET A 195 0.06 -9.82 12.08
C MET A 195 -1.27 -9.73 12.85
N ARG A 196 -1.24 -9.30 14.13
CA ARG A 196 -2.48 -9.08 14.91
C ARG A 196 -3.38 -8.07 14.25
N THR A 197 -2.84 -6.98 13.75
CA THR A 197 -3.62 -5.92 13.10
C THR A 197 -4.35 -6.47 11.88
N TYR A 198 -3.64 -7.12 10.95
CA TYR A 198 -4.25 -7.53 9.68
C TYR A 198 -5.04 -8.85 9.80
N LEU A 199 -4.63 -9.80 10.60
CA LEU A 199 -5.39 -11.05 10.80
C LEU A 199 -6.66 -10.85 11.67
N SER A 200 -6.80 -9.74 12.40
CA SER A 200 -8.07 -9.38 13.04
C SER A 200 -9.11 -8.85 12.05
N LEU A 201 -8.70 -8.42 10.85
CA LEU A 201 -9.56 -7.89 9.82
C LEU A 201 -10.07 -9.01 8.91
N GLN A 202 -11.39 -9.18 8.86
CA GLN A 202 -12.06 -10.29 8.19
C GLN A 202 -11.68 -10.43 6.70
N ASN A 203 -11.52 -9.32 5.98
CA ASN A 203 -11.18 -9.34 4.56
C ASN A 203 -9.81 -9.96 4.28
N TYR A 204 -8.80 -9.74 5.13
CA TYR A 204 -7.48 -10.36 4.97
C TYR A 204 -7.54 -11.85 5.30
N ARG A 205 -8.15 -12.23 6.42
CA ARG A 205 -8.32 -13.63 6.79
C ARG A 205 -9.06 -14.43 5.72
N GLN A 206 -10.19 -13.92 5.25
CA GLN A 206 -10.97 -14.56 4.19
C GLN A 206 -10.20 -14.69 2.87
N ASN A 207 -9.36 -13.71 2.54
CA ASN A 207 -8.50 -13.80 1.37
C ASN A 207 -7.46 -14.94 1.51
N LEU A 208 -6.85 -15.11 2.68
CA LEU A 208 -5.88 -16.19 2.93
C LEU A 208 -6.56 -17.56 2.96
N VAL A 209 -7.74 -17.70 3.59
CA VAL A 209 -8.54 -18.92 3.55
C VAL A 209 -8.91 -19.29 2.11
N ARG A 210 -9.31 -18.33 1.30
CA ARG A 210 -9.60 -18.52 -0.12
C ARG A 210 -8.38 -19.03 -0.91
N LEU A 211 -7.18 -18.63 -0.51
CA LEU A 211 -5.91 -19.13 -1.07
C LEU A 211 -5.50 -20.52 -0.54
N GLY A 212 -6.34 -21.15 0.29
CA GLY A 212 -6.10 -22.48 0.83
C GLY A 212 -5.32 -22.52 2.15
N TRP A 213 -5.21 -21.39 2.86
CA TRP A 213 -4.57 -21.37 4.16
C TRP A 213 -5.54 -21.87 5.24
N PRO A 214 -5.14 -22.77 6.15
CA PRO A 214 -5.96 -23.24 7.26
C PRO A 214 -6.38 -22.08 8.18
N GLU A 215 -7.67 -22.07 8.57
CA GLU A 215 -8.22 -20.95 9.34
C GLU A 215 -7.64 -20.85 10.76
N ASP A 216 -7.31 -21.99 11.35
CA ASP A 216 -6.66 -22.10 12.67
C ASP A 216 -5.26 -21.51 12.68
N GLU A 217 -4.52 -21.58 11.57
CA GLU A 217 -3.22 -20.93 11.40
C GLU A 217 -3.31 -19.39 11.32
N LEU A 218 -4.49 -18.85 11.07
CA LEU A 218 -4.75 -17.41 10.90
C LEU A 218 -5.33 -16.76 12.17
N THR A 219 -5.44 -17.49 13.28
CA THR A 219 -5.80 -16.91 14.58
C THR A 219 -4.69 -15.93 15.01
N PRO A 220 -5.00 -14.63 15.27
CA PRO A 220 -3.98 -13.65 15.59
C PRO A 220 -3.10 -14.04 16.79
N PRO A 221 -1.76 -13.97 16.71
CA PRO A 221 -0.95 -13.34 15.66
C PRO A 221 -0.60 -14.24 14.47
N GLY A 222 -1.23 -15.40 14.32
CA GLY A 222 -0.94 -16.39 13.29
C GLY A 222 0.14 -17.39 13.67
N SER A 223 0.10 -18.56 13.02
CA SER A 223 1.13 -19.62 13.14
C SER A 223 2.48 -19.14 12.61
N ASP A 224 3.55 -19.90 12.88
CA ASP A 224 4.87 -19.62 12.28
C ASP A 224 4.84 -19.69 10.76
N ARG A 225 4.05 -20.62 10.18
CA ARG A 225 3.86 -20.69 8.73
C ARG A 225 3.19 -19.43 8.19
N ALA A 226 2.13 -18.94 8.86
CA ALA A 226 1.45 -17.71 8.47
C ALA A 226 2.41 -16.51 8.57
N PHE A 227 3.21 -16.44 9.61
CA PHE A 227 4.20 -15.41 9.78
C PHE A 227 5.25 -15.43 8.66
N ASP A 228 5.88 -16.58 8.42
CA ASP A 228 6.89 -16.75 7.36
C ASP A 228 6.33 -16.50 5.94
N GLY A 229 5.03 -16.72 5.74
CA GLY A 229 4.34 -16.46 4.49
C GLY A 229 4.11 -14.97 4.23
N LEU A 230 3.76 -14.21 5.26
CA LEU A 230 3.32 -12.82 5.14
C LEU A 230 4.41 -11.80 5.49
N VAL A 231 5.38 -12.16 6.35
CA VAL A 231 6.46 -11.28 6.77
C VAL A 231 7.80 -11.78 6.24
N ALA A 232 8.55 -10.94 5.58
CA ALA A 232 9.96 -11.22 5.25
C ALA A 232 10.81 -10.80 6.44
N TRP A 233 11.57 -11.72 7.00
CA TRP A 233 12.45 -11.43 8.12
C TRP A 233 13.83 -12.05 7.92
N GLY A 234 14.83 -11.49 8.58
CA GLY A 234 16.22 -11.93 8.48
C GLY A 234 17.17 -10.76 8.27
N ASP A 235 18.26 -11.02 7.57
CA ASP A 235 19.17 -10.01 7.06
C ASP A 235 18.65 -9.38 5.74
N GLU A 236 19.40 -8.42 5.19
CA GLU A 236 19.05 -7.75 3.94
C GLU A 236 18.95 -8.70 2.75
N HIS A 237 19.75 -9.77 2.71
CA HIS A 237 19.74 -10.74 1.62
C HIS A 237 18.52 -11.65 1.69
N GLU A 238 18.13 -12.09 2.88
CA GLU A 238 16.92 -12.89 3.09
C GLU A 238 15.65 -12.11 2.75
N ILE A 239 15.58 -10.85 3.19
CA ILE A 239 14.48 -9.93 2.86
C ILE A 239 14.44 -9.69 1.35
N ALA A 240 15.57 -9.37 0.72
CA ALA A 240 15.63 -9.13 -0.73
C ALA A 240 15.18 -10.35 -1.54
N ARG A 241 15.56 -11.58 -1.13
CA ARG A 241 15.07 -12.82 -1.77
C ARG A 241 13.55 -12.94 -1.72
N LYS A 242 12.91 -12.60 -0.59
CA LYS A 242 11.45 -12.63 -0.47
C LYS A 242 10.79 -11.60 -1.38
N VAL A 243 11.32 -10.39 -1.44
CA VAL A 243 10.87 -9.32 -2.36
C VAL A 243 11.00 -9.78 -3.82
N LYS A 244 12.13 -10.39 -4.19
CA LYS A 244 12.37 -10.91 -5.54
C LYS A 244 11.31 -11.94 -5.97
N ARG A 245 10.87 -12.80 -5.06
CA ARG A 245 9.81 -13.77 -5.36
C ARG A 245 8.49 -13.12 -5.79
N HIS A 246 8.16 -11.93 -5.30
CA HIS A 246 6.99 -11.19 -5.79
C HIS A 246 7.19 -10.71 -7.24
N TYR A 247 8.39 -10.28 -7.62
CA TYR A 247 8.69 -9.95 -9.02
C TYR A 247 8.62 -11.18 -9.91
N GLU A 248 9.17 -12.32 -9.47
CA GLU A 248 9.08 -13.61 -10.17
C GLU A 248 7.63 -14.09 -10.33
N ALA A 249 6.75 -13.75 -9.38
CA ALA A 249 5.31 -14.00 -9.42
C ALA A 249 4.53 -12.96 -10.25
N GLY A 250 5.21 -11.98 -10.87
CA GLY A 250 4.64 -11.02 -11.81
C GLY A 250 4.32 -9.64 -11.24
N ALA A 251 4.82 -9.26 -10.06
CA ALA A 251 4.75 -7.87 -9.60
C ALA A 251 5.59 -6.95 -10.50
N ASP A 252 5.09 -5.74 -10.78
CA ASP A 252 5.85 -4.70 -11.47
C ASP A 252 6.61 -3.82 -10.47
N HIS A 253 6.13 -3.75 -9.25
CA HIS A 253 6.67 -2.97 -8.15
C HIS A 253 6.35 -3.69 -6.83
N VAL A 254 7.25 -3.66 -5.86
CA VAL A 254 7.00 -4.18 -4.51
C VAL A 254 7.23 -3.07 -3.49
N THR A 255 6.21 -2.80 -2.70
CA THR A 255 6.29 -1.82 -1.61
C THR A 255 6.83 -2.49 -0.36
N VAL A 256 8.05 -2.17 0.05
CA VAL A 256 8.60 -2.67 1.30
C VAL A 256 8.09 -1.86 2.49
N ASN A 257 7.52 -2.56 3.47
CA ASN A 257 7.00 -1.98 4.69
C ASN A 257 7.83 -2.43 5.89
N VAL A 258 8.75 -1.58 6.34
CA VAL A 258 9.63 -1.89 7.47
C VAL A 258 8.85 -1.81 8.76
N ILE A 259 8.66 -2.96 9.41
CA ILE A 259 8.01 -3.05 10.71
C ILE A 259 9.07 -2.84 11.80
N THR A 260 8.96 -1.76 12.52
CA THR A 260 9.88 -1.39 13.59
C THR A 260 9.14 -1.26 14.93
N PRO A 261 9.79 -1.54 16.06
CA PRO A 261 9.19 -1.31 17.38
C PRO A 261 9.03 0.17 17.72
N THR A 262 9.63 1.08 16.95
CA THR A 262 9.62 2.54 17.16
C THR A 262 8.94 3.25 15.99
N PRO A 263 7.59 3.33 15.96
CA PRO A 263 6.83 3.86 14.81
C PRO A 263 7.00 5.36 14.59
N ASP A 264 7.55 6.09 15.55
CA ASP A 264 7.90 7.50 15.52
C ASP A 264 9.29 7.79 14.92
N ARG A 265 10.03 6.75 14.50
CA ARG A 265 11.30 6.86 13.79
C ARG A 265 11.17 6.41 12.35
N ALA A 266 11.77 7.17 11.43
CA ALA A 266 11.87 6.76 10.03
C ALA A 266 12.83 5.56 9.89
N PRO A 267 12.49 4.52 9.10
CA PRO A 267 13.32 3.33 8.92
C PRO A 267 14.44 3.55 7.88
N THR A 268 15.08 4.71 7.86
CA THR A 268 16.08 5.07 6.84
C THR A 268 17.33 4.21 6.91
N ASP A 269 17.74 3.80 8.11
CA ASP A 269 18.90 2.91 8.27
C ASP A 269 18.64 1.53 7.69
N ASP A 270 17.46 0.97 7.91
CA ASP A 270 17.03 -0.31 7.37
C ASP A 270 16.87 -0.25 5.84
N LEU A 271 16.29 0.83 5.32
CA LEU A 271 16.16 1.05 3.89
C LEU A 271 17.54 1.23 3.21
N ARG A 272 18.50 1.86 3.87
CA ARG A 272 19.87 2.01 3.35
C ARG A 272 20.58 0.66 3.19
N ARG A 273 20.32 -0.32 4.06
CA ARG A 273 20.82 -1.70 3.92
C ARG A 273 20.20 -2.42 2.73
N LEU A 274 18.92 -2.17 2.45
CA LEU A 274 18.19 -2.82 1.35
C LEU A 274 18.43 -2.18 -0.01
N ALA A 275 18.70 -0.88 -0.07
CA ALA A 275 18.81 -0.15 -1.32
C ALA A 275 19.78 -0.80 -2.35
N PRO A 276 21.01 -1.25 -1.99
CA PRO A 276 21.90 -1.90 -2.94
C PRO A 276 21.37 -3.22 -3.55
N LEU A 277 20.37 -3.84 -2.92
CA LEU A 277 19.81 -5.12 -3.33
C LEU A 277 18.46 -5.00 -4.05
N LEU A 278 17.75 -3.88 -3.85
CA LEU A 278 16.39 -3.67 -4.35
C LEU A 278 16.29 -2.56 -5.40
N VAL A 279 17.24 -1.63 -5.38
CA VAL A 279 17.25 -0.50 -6.33
C VAL A 279 18.27 -0.81 -7.43
N THR A 280 17.78 -0.92 -8.67
CA THR A 280 18.61 -1.21 -9.85
C THR A 280 18.56 -0.05 -10.84
#